data_d551d1bfd48bed2bca4793ec3ac54bdd
#
_entry.id   d551d1bfd48bed2bca4793ec3ac54bdd
#
_cell.length_a   1.000
_cell.length_b   1.000
_cell.length_c   1.000
_cell.angle_alpha   90.00
_cell.angle_beta   90.00
_cell.angle_gamma   90.00
#
_symmetry.space_group_name_H-M   'P 1'
#
loop_
_entity.id
_entity.type
_entity.pdbx_description
1 polymer ?
#
loop_
_entity_poly.entity_id
_entity_poly.type
_entity_poly.pdbx_seq_one_letter_code
_entity_poly.pdbx_strand_id
1 'polypeptide(L)'
;MSTTQKDITIFESTSSTAPLILLNTVQNEGEQVYNSVVSMTDVDFSMAAIGNLAWNREMTPWPAPAVMRGGEDFAGKADGYLKELTGTILPDILAKISAKPEYMALAGYSLGGLFAVYALYRTDLFDRAVSASGSFWYPDFLDFVKEHRFCRKPARLYFSLGNKEAKTKNPVMKTVEERTRELYRWYQ
;
A
#
# COMPACT_ATOMS: atom_id res chain seq x y z
N MET A 1 19.37 11.52 11.22
CA MET A 1 18.74 11.56 9.90
C MET A 1 17.39 12.21 10.09
N SER A 2 17.13 13.36 9.45
CA SER A 2 15.83 14.04 9.56
C SER A 2 14.76 13.14 8.98
N THR A 3 13.88 12.61 9.80
CA THR A 3 12.62 11.97 9.32
C THR A 3 11.75 13.09 8.80
N THR A 4 11.46 13.08 7.51
CA THR A 4 10.51 14.02 6.91
C THR A 4 9.14 13.76 7.56
N GLN A 5 8.55 14.78 8.16
CA GLN A 5 7.24 14.68 8.79
C GLN A 5 6.21 14.26 7.73
N LYS A 6 5.41 13.23 8.01
CA LYS A 6 4.35 12.75 7.11
C LYS A 6 3.15 13.69 7.17
N ASP A 7 2.52 13.89 6.02
CA ASP A 7 1.26 14.62 5.93
C ASP A 7 0.12 13.62 6.10
N ILE A 8 -0.74 13.83 7.10
CA ILE A 8 -1.83 12.89 7.41
C ILE A 8 -3.15 13.66 7.33
N THR A 9 -4.02 13.23 6.41
CA THR A 9 -5.40 13.72 6.28
C THR A 9 -6.36 12.60 6.66
N ILE A 10 -7.24 12.87 7.63
CA ILE A 10 -8.22 11.89 8.13
C ILE A 10 -9.61 12.29 7.66
N PHE A 11 -10.31 11.36 7.05
CA PHE A 11 -11.72 11.41 6.68
C PHE A 11 -12.46 10.42 7.57
N GLU A 12 -13.12 10.93 8.58
CA GLU A 12 -13.77 10.12 9.60
C GLU A 12 -15.22 9.80 9.22
N SER A 13 -15.60 8.52 9.36
CA SER A 13 -17.01 8.09 9.28
C SER A 13 -17.76 8.46 10.56
N THR A 14 -19.06 8.63 10.45
CA THR A 14 -19.96 8.81 11.61
C THR A 14 -20.30 7.50 12.33
N SER A 15 -20.01 6.36 11.73
CA SER A 15 -20.26 5.04 12.33
C SER A 15 -19.16 4.66 13.31
N SER A 16 -19.54 4.26 14.51
CA SER A 16 -18.61 3.91 15.60
C SER A 16 -17.76 2.65 15.33
N THR A 17 -18.11 1.85 14.32
CA THR A 17 -17.42 0.61 13.96
C THR A 17 -16.92 0.60 12.52
N ALA A 18 -17.00 1.74 11.82
CA ALA A 18 -16.53 1.85 10.43
C ALA A 18 -15.08 1.36 10.30
N PRO A 19 -14.76 0.57 9.25
CA PRO A 19 -13.40 0.16 9.00
C PRO A 19 -12.48 1.36 8.75
N LEU A 20 -11.19 1.20 9.05
CA LEU A 20 -10.17 2.20 8.76
C LEU A 20 -9.32 1.77 7.58
N ILE A 21 -9.26 2.60 6.55
CA ILE A 21 -8.40 2.41 5.38
C ILE A 21 -7.23 3.38 5.49
N LEU A 22 -6.01 2.85 5.55
CA LEU A 22 -4.77 3.63 5.44
C LEU A 22 -4.33 3.66 3.99
N LEU A 23 -4.27 4.84 3.38
CA LEU A 23 -3.88 5.04 1.99
C LEU A 23 -2.53 5.75 1.90
N ASN A 24 -1.52 5.08 1.35
CA ASN A 24 -0.24 5.72 1.02
C ASN A 24 -0.36 6.47 -0.32
N THR A 25 0.01 7.75 -0.34
CA THR A 25 -0.13 8.66 -1.48
C THR A 25 1.22 9.25 -1.91
N VAL A 26 1.36 9.58 -3.21
CA VAL A 26 2.58 10.21 -3.75
C VAL A 26 2.48 11.73 -3.68
N GLN A 27 1.34 12.30 -4.09
CA GLN A 27 1.15 13.72 -4.34
C GLN A 27 -0.02 14.31 -3.54
N ASN A 28 -0.29 13.78 -2.35
CA ASN A 28 -1.40 14.22 -1.49
C ASN A 28 -2.79 14.13 -2.13
N GLU A 29 -2.99 13.16 -3.05
CA GLU A 29 -4.25 12.90 -3.75
C GLU A 29 -5.33 12.24 -2.87
N GLY A 30 -5.10 12.12 -1.57
CA GLY A 30 -6.00 11.44 -0.63
C GLY A 30 -7.44 11.94 -0.65
N GLU A 31 -7.65 13.27 -0.69
CA GLU A 31 -8.99 13.85 -0.75
C GLU A 31 -9.72 13.49 -2.05
N GLN A 32 -9.02 13.54 -3.18
CA GLN A 32 -9.59 13.13 -4.46
C GLN A 32 -10.00 11.66 -4.48
N VAL A 33 -9.17 10.80 -3.92
CA VAL A 33 -9.47 9.35 -3.81
C VAL A 33 -10.67 9.14 -2.89
N TYR A 34 -10.70 9.77 -1.71
CA TYR A 34 -11.82 9.69 -0.78
C TYR A 34 -13.14 10.09 -1.43
N ASN A 35 -13.20 11.27 -2.05
CA ASN A 35 -14.41 11.78 -2.71
C ASN A 35 -14.86 10.86 -3.85
N SER A 36 -13.92 10.29 -4.60
CA SER A 36 -14.24 9.33 -5.66
C SER A 36 -14.85 8.05 -5.10
N VAL A 37 -14.28 7.49 -4.03
CA VAL A 37 -14.80 6.26 -3.42
C VAL A 37 -16.16 6.49 -2.80
N VAL A 38 -16.36 7.57 -2.04
CA VAL A 38 -17.66 7.92 -1.43
C VAL A 38 -18.75 8.07 -2.50
N SER A 39 -18.42 8.60 -3.68
CA SER A 39 -19.40 8.71 -4.78
C SER A 39 -19.82 7.36 -5.40
N MET A 40 -19.11 6.28 -5.10
CA MET A 40 -19.30 4.95 -5.69
C MET A 40 -19.88 3.92 -4.72
N THR A 41 -19.99 4.24 -3.44
CA THR A 41 -20.48 3.28 -2.43
C THR A 41 -21.24 3.97 -1.31
N ASP A 42 -22.24 3.27 -0.78
CA ASP A 42 -22.96 3.65 0.44
C ASP A 42 -22.35 3.01 1.71
N VAL A 43 -21.22 2.31 1.57
CA VAL A 43 -20.55 1.68 2.72
C VAL A 43 -19.81 2.74 3.51
N ASP A 44 -20.08 2.82 4.80
CA ASP A 44 -19.33 3.69 5.72
C ASP A 44 -17.91 3.18 5.94
N PHE A 45 -16.95 4.10 5.86
CA PHE A 45 -15.54 3.84 6.19
C PHE A 45 -14.84 5.12 6.64
N SER A 46 -13.84 4.99 7.49
CA SER A 46 -12.85 6.04 7.74
C SER A 46 -11.63 5.82 6.84
N MET A 47 -11.02 6.90 6.37
CA MET A 47 -9.78 6.83 5.60
C MET A 47 -8.74 7.79 6.17
N ALA A 48 -7.51 7.32 6.30
CA ALA A 48 -6.36 8.16 6.60
C ALA A 48 -5.40 8.12 5.39
N ALA A 49 -5.28 9.23 4.70
CA ALA A 49 -4.33 9.42 3.61
C ALA A 49 -2.99 9.89 4.18
N ILE A 50 -1.92 9.21 3.82
CA ILE A 50 -0.56 9.47 4.29
C ILE A 50 0.28 9.91 3.11
N GLY A 51 0.70 11.16 3.13
CA GLY A 51 1.51 11.80 2.11
C GLY A 51 2.93 12.13 2.59
N ASN A 52 3.67 12.87 1.74
CA ASN A 52 5.06 13.24 1.97
C ASN A 52 5.97 12.02 2.24
N LEU A 53 5.77 10.97 1.44
CA LEU A 53 6.52 9.73 1.50
C LEU A 53 7.76 9.80 0.60
N ALA A 54 8.89 9.34 1.09
CA ALA A 54 10.07 9.09 0.26
C ALA A 54 9.83 7.80 -0.56
N TRP A 55 9.06 7.92 -1.66
CA TRP A 55 8.38 6.85 -2.36
C TRP A 55 9.28 5.66 -2.73
N ASN A 56 10.38 5.91 -3.48
CA ASN A 56 11.32 4.87 -3.89
C ASN A 56 12.08 4.25 -2.71
N ARG A 57 12.14 4.96 -1.59
CA ARG A 57 12.81 4.50 -0.39
C ARG A 57 11.88 3.69 0.52
N GLU A 58 10.71 4.24 0.83
CA GLU A 58 9.83 3.76 1.89
C GLU A 58 8.82 2.72 1.42
N MET A 59 8.52 2.68 0.10
CA MET A 59 7.58 1.71 -0.46
C MET A 59 8.25 0.45 -1.01
N THR A 60 9.57 0.31 -0.88
CA THR A 60 10.31 -0.81 -1.45
C THR A 60 10.94 -1.70 -0.37
N PRO A 61 10.79 -3.03 -0.49
CA PRO A 61 11.21 -4.00 0.55
C PRO A 61 12.73 -4.06 0.77
N TRP A 62 13.50 -4.03 -0.30
CA TRP A 62 14.96 -4.13 -0.34
C TRP A 62 15.55 -3.22 -1.43
N PRO A 63 16.87 -2.96 -1.41
CA PRO A 63 17.50 -2.16 -2.45
C PRO A 63 17.41 -2.83 -3.83
N ALA A 64 17.15 -2.02 -4.86
CA ALA A 64 17.20 -2.46 -6.25
C ALA A 64 17.55 -1.29 -7.17
N PRO A 65 18.17 -1.55 -8.35
CA PRO A 65 18.46 -0.50 -9.32
C PRO A 65 17.21 0.16 -9.87
N ALA A 66 17.33 1.43 -10.25
CA ALA A 66 16.27 2.13 -10.98
C ALA A 66 15.89 1.39 -12.26
N VAL A 67 14.58 1.29 -12.52
CA VAL A 67 14.06 0.67 -13.75
C VAL A 67 14.00 1.64 -14.93
N MET A 68 14.15 2.94 -14.67
CA MET A 68 14.16 3.98 -15.69
C MET A 68 15.55 4.62 -15.77
N ARG A 69 16.03 4.88 -16.98
CA ARG A 69 17.33 5.54 -17.19
C ARG A 69 17.34 6.93 -16.54
N GLY A 70 18.31 7.16 -15.67
CA GLY A 70 18.44 8.42 -14.91
C GLY A 70 17.44 8.53 -13.75
N GLY A 71 16.68 7.47 -13.45
CA GLY A 71 15.87 7.40 -12.24
C GLY A 71 16.70 7.18 -10.98
N GLU A 72 16.08 7.40 -9.83
CA GLU A 72 16.64 7.12 -8.52
C GLU A 72 16.50 5.63 -8.19
N ASP A 73 17.57 5.04 -7.65
CA ASP A 73 17.55 3.66 -7.16
C ASP A 73 16.56 3.49 -6.00
N PHE A 74 16.03 2.29 -5.88
CA PHE A 74 15.15 1.91 -4.77
C PHE A 74 15.99 1.61 -3.53
N ALA A 75 15.71 2.28 -2.42
CA ALA A 75 16.55 2.18 -1.22
C ALA A 75 16.16 1.05 -0.26
N GLY A 76 14.99 0.41 -0.43
CA GLY A 76 14.60 -0.76 0.35
C GLY A 76 14.41 -0.50 1.83
N LYS A 77 13.66 0.52 2.20
CA LYS A 77 13.43 0.92 3.60
C LYS A 77 11.98 0.73 4.07
N ALA A 78 11.24 -0.16 3.41
CA ALA A 78 9.85 -0.44 3.76
C ALA A 78 9.68 -0.89 5.22
N ASP A 79 10.58 -1.70 5.77
CA ASP A 79 10.52 -2.10 7.17
C ASP A 79 10.64 -0.92 8.13
N GLY A 80 11.48 0.07 7.80
CA GLY A 80 11.63 1.29 8.58
C GLY A 80 10.36 2.12 8.60
N TYR A 81 9.76 2.31 7.42
CA TYR A 81 8.48 3.01 7.30
C TYR A 81 7.33 2.23 7.95
N LEU A 82 7.28 0.90 7.79
CA LEU A 82 6.26 0.08 8.44
C LEU A 82 6.32 0.21 9.97
N LYS A 83 7.52 0.23 10.53
CA LYS A 83 7.71 0.47 11.97
C LYS A 83 7.21 1.85 12.40
N GLU A 84 7.47 2.89 11.62
CA GLU A 84 6.95 4.24 11.86
C GLU A 84 5.42 4.26 11.74
N LEU A 85 4.88 3.63 10.67
CA LEU A 85 3.45 3.53 10.41
C LEU A 85 2.70 2.86 11.56
N THR A 86 3.20 1.72 12.03
CA THR A 86 2.51 0.92 13.07
C THR A 86 2.79 1.40 14.48
N GLY A 87 3.96 1.99 14.74
CA GLY A 87 4.38 2.41 16.07
C GLY A 87 4.07 3.86 16.43
N THR A 88 3.80 4.71 15.42
CA THR A 88 3.56 6.15 15.65
C THR A 88 2.34 6.63 14.88
N ILE A 89 2.32 6.50 13.55
CA ILE A 89 1.29 7.08 12.71
C ILE A 89 -0.09 6.48 12.99
N LEU A 90 -0.19 5.16 12.99
CA LEU A 90 -1.46 4.47 13.25
C LEU A 90 -2.00 4.73 14.66
N PRO A 91 -1.22 4.67 15.75
CA PRO A 91 -1.68 5.09 17.07
C PRO A 91 -2.19 6.53 17.11
N ASP A 92 -1.51 7.47 16.45
CA ASP A 92 -1.92 8.87 16.38
C ASP A 92 -3.23 9.05 15.60
N ILE A 93 -3.45 8.26 14.53
CA ILE A 93 -4.71 8.24 13.78
C ILE A 93 -5.83 7.69 14.66
N LEU A 94 -5.61 6.54 15.32
CA LEU A 94 -6.60 5.90 16.17
C LEU A 94 -6.99 6.77 17.38
N ALA A 95 -6.07 7.60 17.87
CA ALA A 95 -6.37 8.56 18.95
C ALA A 95 -7.22 9.75 18.49
N LYS A 96 -7.27 10.04 17.19
CA LYS A 96 -8.01 11.17 16.60
C LYS A 96 -9.38 10.79 16.06
N ILE A 97 -9.65 9.52 15.80
CA ILE A 97 -10.95 9.04 15.33
C ILE A 97 -11.77 8.54 16.50
N SER A 98 -13.08 8.78 16.46
CA SER A 98 -14.03 8.32 17.49
C SER A 98 -14.39 6.84 17.32
N ALA A 99 -14.27 6.33 16.08
CA ALA A 99 -14.60 4.96 15.73
C ALA A 99 -13.57 3.97 16.29
N LYS A 100 -14.06 2.81 16.72
CA LYS A 100 -13.24 1.62 16.94
C LYS A 100 -13.34 0.75 15.68
N PRO A 101 -12.36 0.78 14.78
CA PRO A 101 -12.48 0.09 13.49
C PRO A 101 -12.74 -1.41 13.63
N GLU A 102 -13.75 -1.93 12.92
CA GLU A 102 -14.03 -3.36 12.85
C GLU A 102 -12.84 -4.12 12.23
N TYR A 103 -12.21 -3.53 11.23
CA TYR A 103 -10.96 -4.00 10.64
C TYR A 103 -10.13 -2.84 10.09
N MET A 104 -8.86 -3.09 9.85
CA MET A 104 -7.96 -2.14 9.20
C MET A 104 -7.48 -2.67 7.86
N ALA A 105 -7.49 -1.81 6.85
CA ALA A 105 -6.99 -2.11 5.51
C ALA A 105 -5.82 -1.18 5.15
N LEU A 106 -4.82 -1.72 4.49
CA LEU A 106 -3.74 -0.94 3.91
C LEU A 106 -3.92 -0.87 2.39
N ALA A 107 -3.96 0.34 1.85
CA ALA A 107 -4.20 0.61 0.45
C ALA A 107 -3.05 1.39 -0.18
N GLY A 108 -2.81 1.15 -1.45
CA GLY A 108 -1.85 1.92 -2.22
C GLY A 108 -1.88 1.55 -3.70
N TYR A 109 -1.22 2.37 -4.51
CA TYR A 109 -1.03 2.10 -5.93
C TYR A 109 0.46 2.05 -6.26
N SER A 110 0.82 1.46 -7.40
CA SER A 110 2.22 1.33 -7.83
C SER A 110 3.10 0.70 -6.73
N LEU A 111 4.18 1.35 -6.29
CA LEU A 111 5.01 0.89 -5.17
C LEU A 111 4.25 0.87 -3.84
N GLY A 112 3.26 1.77 -3.64
CA GLY A 112 2.39 1.70 -2.47
C GLY A 112 1.51 0.45 -2.46
N GLY A 113 1.10 -0.03 -3.63
CA GLY A 113 0.40 -1.31 -3.79
C GLY A 113 1.29 -2.52 -3.52
N LEU A 114 2.56 -2.45 -3.89
CA LEU A 114 3.61 -3.42 -3.52
C LEU A 114 3.79 -3.45 -1.99
N PHE A 115 3.95 -2.27 -1.37
CA PHE A 115 4.10 -2.11 0.07
C PHE A 115 2.90 -2.65 0.85
N ALA A 116 1.67 -2.41 0.38
CA ALA A 116 0.46 -2.89 1.04
C ALA A 116 0.44 -4.42 1.17
N VAL A 117 0.87 -5.12 0.13
CA VAL A 117 1.00 -6.59 0.17
C VAL A 117 2.19 -7.03 1.03
N TYR A 118 3.34 -6.37 0.88
CA TYR A 118 4.54 -6.65 1.68
C TYR A 118 4.28 -6.53 3.18
N ALA A 119 3.56 -5.50 3.60
CA ALA A 119 3.25 -5.24 5.00
C ALA A 119 2.54 -6.42 5.69
N LEU A 120 1.69 -7.19 4.97
CA LEU A 120 1.01 -8.35 5.54
C LEU A 120 1.95 -9.50 5.93
N TYR A 121 3.15 -9.52 5.37
CA TYR A 121 4.20 -10.48 5.75
C TYR A 121 5.04 -10.01 6.94
N ARG A 122 4.87 -8.76 7.38
CA ARG A 122 5.70 -8.09 8.40
C ARG A 122 4.92 -7.70 9.65
N THR A 123 3.58 -7.62 9.56
CA THR A 123 2.69 -7.27 10.68
C THR A 123 1.35 -7.97 10.52
N ASP A 124 0.66 -8.21 11.63
CA ASP A 124 -0.68 -8.77 11.70
C ASP A 124 -1.78 -7.71 11.96
N LEU A 125 -1.41 -6.43 11.94
CA LEU A 125 -2.32 -5.32 12.23
C LEU A 125 -3.36 -5.08 11.12
N PHE A 126 -3.05 -5.46 9.88
CA PHE A 126 -3.94 -5.23 8.74
C PHE A 126 -4.66 -6.52 8.34
N ASP A 127 -5.99 -6.43 8.26
CA ASP A 127 -6.84 -7.55 7.85
C ASP A 127 -6.96 -7.67 6.33
N ARG A 128 -6.74 -6.57 5.62
CA ARG A 128 -6.96 -6.47 4.18
C ARG A 128 -5.89 -5.62 3.52
N ALA A 129 -5.58 -5.92 2.26
CA ALA A 129 -4.73 -5.07 1.43
C ALA A 129 -5.38 -4.80 0.09
N VAL A 130 -5.23 -3.56 -0.37
CA VAL A 130 -5.66 -3.07 -1.68
C VAL A 130 -4.43 -2.63 -2.45
N SER A 131 -4.17 -3.31 -3.55
CA SER A 131 -3.07 -3.01 -4.46
C SER A 131 -3.61 -2.62 -5.83
N ALA A 132 -3.70 -1.32 -6.09
CA ALA A 132 -4.06 -0.80 -7.38
C ALA A 132 -2.80 -0.63 -8.25
N SER A 133 -2.74 -1.33 -9.38
CA SER A 133 -1.58 -1.28 -10.28
C SER A 133 -0.24 -1.52 -9.55
N GLY A 134 -0.22 -2.46 -8.61
CA GLY A 134 0.94 -2.74 -7.78
C GLY A 134 2.19 -3.10 -8.58
N SER A 135 3.33 -2.56 -8.17
CA SER A 135 4.62 -2.74 -8.86
C SER A 135 5.20 -4.14 -8.64
N PHE A 136 4.42 -5.19 -8.94
CA PHE A 136 4.86 -6.58 -8.72
C PHE A 136 5.94 -7.07 -9.70
N TRP A 137 6.35 -6.21 -10.62
CA TRP A 137 7.59 -6.36 -11.39
C TRP A 137 8.85 -6.13 -10.53
N TYR A 138 8.70 -5.72 -9.27
CA TYR A 138 9.81 -5.49 -8.37
C TYR A 138 10.67 -6.74 -8.22
N PRO A 139 12.02 -6.63 -8.34
CA PRO A 139 12.91 -7.79 -8.32
C PRO A 139 12.67 -8.67 -7.10
N ASP A 140 12.65 -9.98 -7.29
CA ASP A 140 12.59 -11.04 -6.26
C ASP A 140 11.31 -11.03 -5.39
N PHE A 141 10.32 -10.14 -5.68
CA PHE A 141 9.12 -10.04 -4.84
C PHE A 141 8.25 -11.31 -4.89
N LEU A 142 8.13 -11.95 -6.05
CA LEU A 142 7.40 -13.21 -6.16
C LEU A 142 8.08 -14.35 -5.42
N ASP A 143 9.41 -14.41 -5.46
CA ASP A 143 10.17 -15.43 -4.74
C ASP A 143 10.03 -15.20 -3.22
N PHE A 144 10.13 -13.96 -2.77
CA PHE A 144 9.81 -13.60 -1.38
C PHE A 144 8.42 -14.09 -0.95
N VAL A 145 7.39 -13.85 -1.76
CA VAL A 145 6.01 -14.29 -1.47
C VAL A 145 5.90 -15.80 -1.36
N LYS A 146 6.60 -16.56 -2.21
CA LYS A 146 6.59 -18.03 -2.21
C LYS A 146 7.35 -18.63 -1.02
N GLU A 147 8.37 -17.95 -0.54
CA GLU A 147 9.24 -18.39 0.55
C GLU A 147 8.74 -17.99 1.95
N HIS A 148 7.83 -17.01 2.01
CA HIS A 148 7.34 -16.46 3.27
C HIS A 148 5.84 -16.69 3.46
N ARG A 149 5.38 -16.54 4.69
CA ARG A 149 3.97 -16.63 5.05
C ARG A 149 3.50 -15.29 5.62
N PHE A 150 2.23 -14.98 5.43
CA PHE A 150 1.61 -13.86 6.13
C PHE A 150 1.75 -14.00 7.65
N CYS A 151 1.97 -12.87 8.35
CA CYS A 151 1.93 -12.85 9.82
C CYS A 151 0.57 -13.29 10.33
N ARG A 152 -0.50 -12.87 9.64
CA ARG A 152 -1.86 -13.36 9.80
C ARG A 152 -2.50 -13.51 8.42
N LYS A 153 -3.26 -14.59 8.19
CA LYS A 153 -3.96 -14.76 6.91
C LYS A 153 -4.93 -13.59 6.71
N PRO A 154 -4.77 -12.79 5.64
CA PRO A 154 -5.65 -11.67 5.40
C PRO A 154 -7.06 -12.12 5.04
N ALA A 155 -8.06 -11.36 5.48
CA ALA A 155 -9.46 -11.64 5.14
C ALA A 155 -9.74 -11.37 3.66
N ARG A 156 -9.09 -10.36 3.07
CA ARG A 156 -9.22 -10.01 1.65
C ARG A 156 -7.94 -9.39 1.11
N LEU A 157 -7.63 -9.77 -0.14
CA LEU A 157 -6.64 -9.12 -0.99
C LEU A 157 -7.33 -8.65 -2.26
N TYR A 158 -7.17 -7.39 -2.60
CA TYR A 158 -7.68 -6.83 -3.85
C TYR A 158 -6.52 -6.42 -4.75
N PHE A 159 -6.60 -6.83 -6.01
CA PHE A 159 -5.65 -6.44 -7.04
C PHE A 159 -6.40 -5.85 -8.23
N SER A 160 -5.93 -4.71 -8.72
CA SER A 160 -6.35 -4.17 -10.00
C SER A 160 -5.14 -3.83 -10.84
N LEU A 161 -5.31 -3.83 -12.16
CA LEU A 161 -4.28 -3.47 -13.12
C LEU A 161 -4.92 -2.83 -14.35
N GLY A 162 -4.36 -1.73 -14.80
CA GLY A 162 -4.79 -1.07 -16.03
C GLY A 162 -4.42 -1.90 -17.28
N ASN A 163 -5.32 -1.98 -18.24
CA ASN A 163 -5.18 -2.80 -19.45
C ASN A 163 -4.07 -2.36 -20.44
N LYS A 164 -3.40 -1.25 -20.15
CA LYS A 164 -2.31 -0.70 -20.94
C LYS A 164 -0.94 -0.73 -20.23
N GLU A 165 -0.88 -1.07 -18.97
CA GLU A 165 0.36 -0.97 -18.17
C GLU A 165 1.46 -1.91 -18.66
N ALA A 166 1.10 -3.13 -19.06
CA ALA A 166 2.06 -4.07 -19.66
C ALA A 166 2.54 -3.67 -21.07
N LYS A 167 1.95 -2.62 -21.69
CA LYS A 167 2.35 -2.12 -23.02
C LYS A 167 3.54 -1.17 -23.01
N THR A 168 4.19 -1.00 -21.86
CA THR A 168 5.42 -0.20 -21.74
C THR A 168 6.60 -0.83 -22.52
N LYS A 169 7.52 0.02 -23.00
CA LYS A 169 8.79 -0.43 -23.62
C LYS A 169 9.82 -0.88 -22.58
N ASN A 170 9.62 -0.57 -21.30
CA ASN A 170 10.54 -0.98 -20.24
C ASN A 170 10.46 -2.50 -20.03
N PRO A 171 11.58 -3.24 -20.16
CA PRO A 171 11.57 -4.71 -20.12
C PRO A 171 11.20 -5.28 -18.75
N VAL A 172 11.43 -4.53 -17.68
CA VAL A 172 11.07 -4.93 -16.30
C VAL A 172 9.60 -4.61 -16.05
N MET A 173 9.19 -3.36 -16.25
CA MET A 173 7.82 -2.92 -15.96
C MET A 173 6.75 -3.64 -16.79
N LYS A 174 7.06 -4.06 -18.03
CA LYS A 174 6.10 -4.79 -18.87
C LYS A 174 5.66 -6.13 -18.29
N THR A 175 6.41 -6.69 -17.33
CA THR A 175 6.07 -7.95 -16.66
C THR A 175 4.96 -7.80 -15.62
N VAL A 176 4.49 -6.58 -15.36
CA VAL A 176 3.52 -6.28 -14.29
C VAL A 176 2.25 -7.13 -14.38
N GLU A 177 1.70 -7.35 -15.58
CA GLU A 177 0.48 -8.15 -15.75
C GLU A 177 0.73 -9.62 -15.41
N GLU A 178 1.80 -10.20 -15.94
CA GLU A 178 2.20 -11.58 -15.67
C GLU A 178 2.40 -11.81 -14.16
N ARG A 179 3.17 -10.93 -13.52
CA ARG A 179 3.48 -11.00 -12.09
C ARG A 179 2.25 -10.80 -11.21
N THR A 180 1.37 -9.86 -11.54
CA THR A 180 0.10 -9.66 -10.82
C THR A 180 -0.80 -10.89 -10.92
N ARG A 181 -0.91 -11.49 -12.13
CA ARG A 181 -1.70 -12.71 -12.33
C ARG A 181 -1.10 -13.93 -11.63
N GLU A 182 0.21 -14.02 -11.55
CA GLU A 182 0.91 -15.08 -10.83
C GLU A 182 0.67 -14.97 -9.32
N LEU A 183 0.79 -13.76 -8.74
CA LEU A 183 0.42 -13.48 -7.35
C LEU A 183 -1.04 -13.82 -7.06
N TYR A 184 -1.95 -13.38 -7.91
CA TYR A 184 -3.37 -13.69 -7.74
C TYR A 184 -3.62 -15.21 -7.67
N ARG A 185 -3.02 -15.98 -8.58
CA ARG A 185 -3.13 -17.46 -8.57
C ARG A 185 -2.51 -18.10 -7.33
N TRP A 186 -1.42 -17.51 -6.83
CA TRP A 186 -0.74 -18.01 -5.63
C TRP A 186 -1.62 -17.86 -4.37
N TYR A 187 -2.45 -16.82 -4.31
CA TYR A 187 -3.30 -16.54 -3.15
C TYR A 187 -4.70 -17.21 -3.22
N GLN A 188 -5.04 -17.88 -4.31
CA GLN A 188 -6.27 -18.66 -4.45
C GLN A 188 -6.17 -20.00 -3.70
#